data_03011bdbe4d63b6eec99610c0fa6c2e3
#
_entry.id   03011bdbe4d63b6eec99610c0fa6c2e3
#
_cell.length_a   1.000
_cell.length_b   1.000
_cell.length_c   1.000
_cell.angle_alpha   90.00
_cell.angle_beta   90.00
_cell.angle_gamma   90.00
#
_symmetry.space_group_name_H-M   'P 1'
#
loop_
_entity.id
_entity.type
_entity.pdbx_description
1 polymer ?
#
loop_
_entity_poly.entity_id
_entity_poly.type
_entity_poly.pdbx_seq_one_letter_code
_entity_poly.pdbx_strand_id
1 'polypeptide(L)'
;TEPTTISHTFDLNFVESEDFRTLAFNALPGEEGTNPDFKVNAGDEITFSLVNTGKLPHTFAVVTDPDDPGSILFNSSIGSVNNPVLRDKSDNVTFMADKPGTYYYICTIPGHAAQGMQGKFIVE
;
A
#
# COMPACT_ATOMS: atom_id res chain seq x y z
N THR A 1 -27.64 19.34 -3.84
CA THR A 1 -27.03 18.30 -4.64
C THR A 1 -25.99 17.57 -3.82
N GLU A 2 -26.13 16.28 -3.66
CA GLU A 2 -25.18 15.50 -2.89
C GLU A 2 -23.89 15.32 -3.69
N PRO A 3 -22.71 15.38 -3.02
CA PRO A 3 -21.45 15.07 -3.68
C PRO A 3 -21.46 13.63 -4.18
N THR A 4 -21.03 13.44 -5.40
CA THR A 4 -20.90 12.09 -5.95
C THR A 4 -19.62 11.46 -5.40
N THR A 5 -19.76 10.32 -4.73
CA THR A 5 -18.62 9.52 -4.31
C THR A 5 -18.02 8.83 -5.53
N ILE A 6 -16.74 9.02 -5.75
CA ILE A 6 -16.00 8.37 -6.82
C ILE A 6 -15.26 7.18 -6.22
N SER A 7 -15.38 6.04 -6.88
CA SER A 7 -14.70 4.81 -6.46
C SER A 7 -13.45 4.58 -7.31
N HIS A 8 -12.35 4.27 -6.65
CA HIS A 8 -11.09 3.92 -7.30
C HIS A 8 -10.70 2.51 -6.91
N THR A 9 -10.19 1.74 -7.86
CA THR A 9 -9.60 0.44 -7.59
C THR A 9 -8.18 0.44 -8.13
N PHE A 10 -7.23 0.18 -7.24
CA PHE A 10 -5.82 0.13 -7.58
C PHE A 10 -5.28 -1.27 -7.33
N ASP A 11 -4.64 -1.83 -8.34
CA ASP A 11 -4.02 -3.15 -8.23
C ASP A 11 -2.54 -2.99 -7.97
N LEU A 12 -2.04 -3.66 -6.94
CA LEU A 12 -0.64 -3.66 -6.58
C LEU A 12 -0.12 -5.08 -6.43
N ASN A 13 1.16 -5.23 -6.66
CA ASN A 13 1.88 -6.49 -6.52
C ASN A 13 3.05 -6.28 -5.58
N PHE A 14 3.35 -7.26 -4.75
CA PHE A 14 4.54 -7.25 -3.92
C PHE A 14 5.69 -7.89 -4.70
N VAL A 15 6.82 -7.19 -4.83
CA VAL A 15 7.99 -7.67 -5.53
C VAL A 15 9.24 -7.53 -4.67
N GLU A 16 10.23 -8.38 -4.94
CA GLU A 16 11.48 -8.41 -4.19
C GLU A 16 12.64 -8.75 -5.13
N SER A 17 13.83 -8.23 -4.82
CA SER A 17 15.04 -8.57 -5.54
C SER A 17 15.47 -10.01 -5.24
N GLU A 18 16.35 -10.59 -6.08
CA GLU A 18 16.82 -11.96 -5.89
C GLU A 18 17.50 -12.18 -4.56
N ASP A 19 18.19 -11.16 -4.04
CA ASP A 19 18.89 -11.23 -2.76
C ASP A 19 18.04 -10.75 -1.58
N PHE A 20 16.77 -10.40 -1.81
CA PHE A 20 15.82 -9.92 -0.79
C PHE A 20 16.25 -8.65 -0.06
N ARG A 21 17.20 -7.90 -0.60
CA ARG A 21 17.66 -6.64 -0.01
C ARG A 21 16.83 -5.45 -0.42
N THR A 22 16.16 -5.55 -1.57
CA THR A 22 15.31 -4.51 -2.10
C THR A 22 13.90 -5.05 -2.28
N LEU A 23 12.93 -4.36 -1.72
CA LEU A 23 11.51 -4.73 -1.78
C LEU A 23 10.74 -3.52 -2.32
N ALA A 24 9.65 -3.78 -3.04
CA ALA A 24 8.85 -2.70 -3.61
C ALA A 24 7.44 -3.15 -3.94
N PHE A 25 6.60 -2.19 -4.28
CA PHE A 25 5.28 -2.45 -4.87
C PHE A 25 5.38 -2.31 -6.39
N ASN A 26 4.80 -3.23 -7.12
CA ASN A 26 4.67 -3.34 -8.58
C ASN A 26 5.96 -3.68 -9.33
N ALA A 27 7.03 -2.94 -9.10
CA ALA A 27 8.30 -3.14 -9.79
C ALA A 27 9.45 -2.74 -8.88
N LEU A 28 10.62 -3.24 -9.16
CA LEU A 28 11.82 -2.89 -8.39
C LEU A 28 12.30 -1.49 -8.75
N PRO A 29 13.02 -0.79 -7.83
CA PRO A 29 13.60 0.51 -8.11
C PRO A 29 14.44 0.51 -9.39
N GLY A 30 14.26 1.53 -10.21
CA GLY A 30 14.89 1.63 -11.53
C GLY A 30 14.03 1.09 -12.66
N GLU A 31 12.98 0.34 -12.36
CA GLU A 31 12.02 -0.14 -13.33
C GLU A 31 10.79 0.77 -13.35
N GLU A 32 10.10 0.81 -14.50
CA GLU A 32 8.89 1.60 -14.64
C GLU A 32 7.78 1.04 -13.76
N GLY A 33 7.06 1.93 -13.06
CA GLY A 33 5.93 1.55 -12.22
C GLY A 33 6.27 1.16 -10.79
N THR A 34 7.53 1.32 -10.37
CA THR A 34 7.91 1.06 -8.97
C THR A 34 7.22 2.02 -8.01
N ASN A 35 6.60 1.48 -6.95
CA ASN A 35 5.96 2.25 -5.89
C ASN A 35 5.17 3.47 -6.41
N PRO A 36 4.15 3.26 -7.26
CA PRO A 36 3.50 4.40 -7.92
C PRO A 36 2.82 5.34 -6.92
N ASP A 37 2.76 6.62 -7.29
CA ASP A 37 2.01 7.60 -6.51
C ASP A 37 0.53 7.51 -6.85
N PHE A 38 -0.34 7.58 -5.84
CA PHE A 38 -1.78 7.62 -6.03
C PHE A 38 -2.32 8.95 -5.52
N LYS A 39 -3.25 9.53 -6.27
CA LYS A 39 -3.89 10.80 -5.92
C LYS A 39 -5.41 10.66 -6.05
N VAL A 40 -6.11 10.99 -4.98
CA VAL A 40 -7.58 10.90 -4.91
C VAL A 40 -8.12 12.16 -4.24
N ASN A 41 -9.45 12.34 -4.26
CA ASN A 41 -10.10 13.44 -3.56
C ASN A 41 -10.69 12.97 -2.25
N ALA A 42 -10.72 13.86 -1.25
CA ALA A 42 -11.33 13.56 0.03
C ALA A 42 -12.80 13.15 -0.17
N GLY A 43 -13.21 12.06 0.48
CA GLY A 43 -14.53 11.48 0.33
C GLY A 43 -14.63 10.38 -0.71
N ASP A 44 -13.60 10.17 -1.51
CA ASP A 44 -13.57 9.06 -2.47
C ASP A 44 -13.46 7.72 -1.74
N GLU A 45 -14.04 6.70 -2.34
CA GLU A 45 -13.90 5.32 -1.87
C GLU A 45 -12.74 4.65 -2.59
N ILE A 46 -11.85 4.06 -1.84
CA ILE A 46 -10.60 3.50 -2.34
C ILE A 46 -10.56 2.00 -2.07
N THR A 47 -10.28 1.22 -3.09
CA THR A 47 -10.01 -0.21 -2.95
C THR A 47 -8.60 -0.49 -3.44
N PHE A 48 -7.78 -1.07 -2.56
CA PHE A 48 -6.49 -1.64 -2.96
C PHE A 48 -6.64 -3.16 -3.03
N SER A 49 -6.25 -3.71 -4.17
CA SER A 49 -6.26 -5.16 -4.40
C SER A 49 -4.82 -5.59 -4.59
N LEU A 50 -4.34 -6.46 -3.72
CA LEU A 50 -2.93 -6.83 -3.68
C LEU A 50 -2.73 -8.31 -3.90
N VAL A 51 -1.71 -8.63 -4.70
CA VAL A 51 -1.29 -10.01 -4.97
C VAL A 51 0.16 -10.14 -4.55
N ASN A 52 0.49 -11.20 -3.83
CA ASN A 52 1.87 -11.47 -3.46
C ASN A 52 2.49 -12.49 -4.43
N THR A 53 3.24 -11.99 -5.41
CA THR A 53 4.00 -12.83 -6.34
C THR A 53 5.44 -13.03 -5.89
N GLY A 54 5.83 -12.42 -4.76
CA GLY A 54 7.14 -12.61 -4.16
C GLY A 54 7.22 -13.86 -3.31
N LYS A 55 8.36 -14.09 -2.69
CA LYS A 55 8.61 -15.24 -1.83
C LYS A 55 8.41 -14.94 -0.35
N LEU A 56 8.55 -13.66 0.03
CA LEU A 56 8.41 -13.24 1.42
C LEU A 56 6.95 -12.92 1.76
N PRO A 57 6.57 -13.03 3.04
CA PRO A 57 5.28 -12.53 3.46
C PRO A 57 5.26 -10.99 3.43
N HIS A 58 4.12 -10.40 3.09
CA HIS A 58 3.97 -8.96 2.99
C HIS A 58 2.63 -8.51 3.57
N THR A 59 2.57 -7.23 3.94
CA THR A 59 1.35 -6.56 4.39
C THR A 59 1.22 -5.22 3.69
N PHE A 60 0.12 -4.50 3.94
CA PHE A 60 -0.13 -3.19 3.36
C PHE A 60 -0.91 -2.34 4.36
N ALA A 61 -0.60 -1.06 4.42
CA ALA A 61 -1.43 -0.06 5.10
C ALA A 61 -1.09 1.34 4.60
N VAL A 62 -2.06 2.25 4.67
CA VAL A 62 -1.82 3.68 4.50
C VAL A 62 -1.48 4.25 5.87
N VAL A 63 -0.38 4.99 5.94
CA VAL A 63 0.16 5.53 7.18
C VAL A 63 0.47 7.02 7.05
N THR A 64 0.57 7.71 8.18
CA THR A 64 0.99 9.11 8.21
C THR A 64 2.51 9.24 8.11
N ASP A 65 3.24 8.26 8.64
CA ASP A 65 4.70 8.27 8.69
C ASP A 65 5.21 6.91 8.20
N PRO A 66 5.94 6.87 7.07
CA PRO A 66 6.43 5.61 6.52
C PRO A 66 7.48 4.92 7.41
N ASP A 67 8.06 5.65 8.38
CA ASP A 67 8.99 5.08 9.35
C ASP A 67 8.26 4.52 10.58
N ASP A 68 6.95 4.75 10.69
CA ASP A 68 6.13 4.28 11.81
C ASP A 68 5.00 3.38 11.29
N PRO A 69 5.19 2.05 11.30
CA PRO A 69 4.16 1.13 10.82
C PRO A 69 2.92 1.07 11.73
N GLY A 70 2.96 1.72 12.89
CA GLY A 70 1.80 1.85 13.76
C GLY A 70 0.91 3.05 13.43
N SER A 71 1.32 3.94 12.51
CA SER A 71 0.58 5.16 12.18
C SER A 71 -0.51 4.93 11.12
N ILE A 72 -1.18 3.78 11.15
CA ILE A 72 -2.20 3.35 10.18
C ILE A 72 -3.44 4.23 10.26
N LEU A 73 -3.96 4.62 9.08
CA LEU A 73 -5.17 5.43 8.95
C LEU A 73 -6.24 4.74 8.11
N PHE A 74 -7.45 5.24 8.18
CA PHE A 74 -8.60 4.89 7.31
C PHE A 74 -9.01 3.41 7.35
N ASN A 75 -8.57 2.63 8.32
CA ASN A 75 -8.78 1.18 8.34
C ASN A 75 -8.27 0.50 7.05
N SER A 76 -7.10 0.93 6.60
CA SER A 76 -6.55 0.58 5.29
C SER A 76 -5.66 -0.66 5.29
N SER A 77 -5.54 -1.37 6.41
CA SER A 77 -4.63 -2.50 6.55
C SER A 77 -5.05 -3.72 5.75
N ILE A 78 -4.08 -4.33 5.07
CA ILE A 78 -4.19 -5.67 4.50
C ILE A 78 -3.17 -6.55 5.20
N GLY A 79 -3.66 -7.57 5.91
CA GLY A 79 -2.80 -8.43 6.71
C GLY A 79 -2.22 -7.74 7.94
N SER A 80 -1.41 -8.46 8.66
CA SER A 80 -0.67 -7.97 9.83
C SER A 80 0.61 -8.77 9.97
N VAL A 81 1.51 -8.33 10.86
CA VAL A 81 2.77 -9.05 11.10
C VAL A 81 2.52 -10.50 11.49
N ASN A 82 1.44 -10.77 12.24
CA ASN A 82 1.08 -12.12 12.67
C ASN A 82 0.22 -12.88 11.65
N ASN A 83 -0.31 -12.20 10.66
CA ASN A 83 -1.18 -12.79 9.64
C ASN A 83 -0.95 -12.11 8.28
N PRO A 84 0.26 -12.22 7.73
CA PRO A 84 0.62 -11.53 6.48
C PRO A 84 0.02 -12.22 5.26
N VAL A 85 0.08 -11.52 4.12
CA VAL A 85 -0.24 -12.09 2.82
C VAL A 85 0.93 -12.96 2.38
N LEU A 86 0.69 -14.25 2.25
CA LEU A 86 1.72 -15.22 1.90
C LEU A 86 1.87 -15.32 0.38
N ARG A 87 2.94 -15.97 -0.06
CA ARG A 87 3.23 -16.22 -1.48
C ARG A 87 2.00 -16.80 -2.20
N ASP A 88 1.73 -16.28 -3.38
CA ASP A 88 0.61 -16.67 -4.26
C ASP A 88 -0.78 -16.40 -3.65
N LYS A 89 -0.85 -15.62 -2.59
CA LYS A 89 -2.10 -15.18 -2.00
C LYS A 89 -2.42 -13.75 -2.40
N SER A 90 -3.69 -13.40 -2.32
CA SER A 90 -4.17 -12.05 -2.59
C SER A 90 -5.14 -11.63 -1.51
N ASP A 91 -5.30 -10.33 -1.37
CA ASP A 91 -6.27 -9.74 -0.44
C ASP A 91 -6.62 -8.34 -0.94
N ASN A 92 -7.66 -7.77 -0.39
CA ASN A 92 -8.05 -6.40 -0.72
C ASN A 92 -8.60 -5.68 0.51
N VAL A 93 -8.62 -4.36 0.43
CA VAL A 93 -9.22 -3.51 1.44
C VAL A 93 -9.94 -2.36 0.74
N THR A 94 -11.11 -2.00 1.26
CA THR A 94 -11.85 -0.83 0.81
C THR A 94 -12.01 0.12 1.97
N PHE A 95 -11.68 1.39 1.75
CA PHE A 95 -11.79 2.42 2.78
C PHE A 95 -12.16 3.75 2.13
N MET A 96 -12.58 4.69 2.95
CA MET A 96 -12.87 6.05 2.50
C MET A 96 -11.78 6.99 3.00
N ALA A 97 -11.14 7.70 2.06
CA ALA A 97 -10.12 8.68 2.39
C ALA A 97 -10.81 10.03 2.61
N ASP A 98 -11.20 10.32 3.85
CA ASP A 98 -12.04 11.47 4.19
C ASP A 98 -11.26 12.67 4.71
N LYS A 99 -9.94 12.62 4.75
CA LYS A 99 -9.10 13.67 5.29
C LYS A 99 -7.98 14.03 4.33
N PRO A 100 -7.95 15.26 3.79
CA PRO A 100 -6.87 15.68 2.89
C PRO A 100 -5.50 15.64 3.56
N GLY A 101 -4.48 15.33 2.78
CA GLY A 101 -3.09 15.29 3.23
C GLY A 101 -2.24 14.41 2.34
N THR A 102 -0.95 14.43 2.63
CA THR A 102 0.01 13.51 2.00
C THR A 102 0.28 12.36 2.95
N TYR A 103 -0.05 11.16 2.48
CA TYR A 103 0.13 9.93 3.24
C TYR A 103 1.05 9.01 2.45
N TYR A 104 1.34 7.86 3.05
CA TYR A 104 2.19 6.86 2.42
C TYR A 104 1.52 5.50 2.55
N TYR A 105 1.72 4.63 1.56
CA TYR A 105 1.35 3.23 1.71
C TYR A 105 2.63 2.42 1.86
N ILE A 106 2.65 1.49 2.79
CA ILE A 106 3.83 0.73 3.14
C ILE A 106 3.48 -0.74 3.38
N CYS A 107 4.52 -1.58 3.37
CA CYS A 107 4.45 -2.89 4.01
C CYS A 107 4.79 -2.70 5.48
N THR A 108 3.90 -3.14 6.38
CA THR A 108 4.07 -2.90 7.82
C THR A 108 4.98 -3.91 8.53
N ILE A 109 5.48 -4.90 7.81
CA ILE A 109 6.47 -5.84 8.37
C ILE A 109 7.78 -5.09 8.67
N PRO A 110 8.35 -5.22 9.88
CA PRO A 110 9.56 -4.48 10.24
C PRO A 110 10.67 -4.61 9.21
N GLY A 111 11.22 -3.45 8.81
CA GLY A 111 12.31 -3.35 7.85
C GLY A 111 11.89 -3.32 6.38
N HIS A 112 10.71 -3.77 6.01
CA HIS A 112 10.29 -3.84 4.60
C HIS A 112 10.12 -2.46 3.98
N ALA A 113 9.53 -1.50 4.69
CA ALA A 113 9.40 -0.13 4.19
C ALA A 113 10.78 0.51 3.96
N ALA A 114 11.70 0.30 4.88
CA ALA A 114 13.07 0.81 4.77
C ALA A 114 13.82 0.17 3.60
N GLN A 115 13.45 -1.03 3.19
CA GLN A 115 14.04 -1.71 2.04
C GLN A 115 13.41 -1.29 0.70
N GLY A 116 12.42 -0.38 0.73
CA GLY A 116 11.84 0.19 -0.48
C GLY A 116 10.33 0.01 -0.64
N MET A 117 9.65 -0.73 0.23
CA MET A 117 8.19 -0.93 0.14
C MET A 117 7.42 0.25 0.70
N GLN A 118 7.50 1.38 0.02
CA GLN A 118 6.76 2.58 0.37
C GLN A 118 6.49 3.44 -0.86
N GLY A 119 5.31 4.01 -0.92
CA GLY A 119 4.91 4.94 -1.97
C GLY A 119 4.01 6.02 -1.40
N LYS A 120 3.66 7.03 -2.20
CA LYS A 120 2.83 8.15 -1.76
C LYS A 120 1.36 7.92 -2.08
N PHE A 121 0.52 8.29 -1.14
CA PHE A 121 -0.94 8.32 -1.29
C PHE A 121 -1.42 9.72 -0.91
N ILE A 122 -1.88 10.48 -1.90
CA ILE A 122 -2.21 11.90 -1.74
C ILE A 122 -3.73 12.05 -1.81
N VAL A 123 -4.29 12.70 -0.78
CA VAL A 123 -5.71 13.03 -0.71
C VAL A 123 -5.85 14.56 -0.83
N GLU A 124 -6.57 15.01 -1.82
CA GLU A 124 -6.78 16.44 -2.08
C GLU A 124 -8.10 16.98 -1.52
#